data_766130aae2953498ca041df6263c9eeb
#
_entry.id   766130aae2953498ca041df6263c9eeb
#
_cell.length_a   1.000
_cell.length_b   1.000
_cell.length_c   1.000
_cell.angle_alpha   90.00
_cell.angle_beta   90.00
_cell.angle_gamma   90.00
#
_symmetry.space_group_name_H-M   'P 1'
#
loop_
_entity.id
_entity.type
_entity.pdbx_description
1 polymer ?
#
loop_
_entity_poly.entity_id
_entity_poly.type
_entity_poly.pdbx_seq_one_letter_code
_entity_poly.pdbx_strand_id
1 'polypeptide(L)'
;MNTNYIEELNESQCAAVTYNDGPSLVIAGAGSGKTRVLTYKIAYLLEQENGYNPWNILALTFTNKAAREMKERIARQVGMERARYLWMGTFHSIFSRILRAEAQYIGFTSQFTIYDTADSKSLLRSIIKEMGLDEKTYKPGVVQARISNAKNHLVTPTGYAANKEAYEGDMAAKMPAIRDIYTRYWDRCRQAGAMDFDDLLVYTYIPVSYTHLTLPT
;
A
#
# COMPACT_ATOMS: atom_id res chain seq x y z
N MET A 1 -8.48 -8.82 33.23
CA MET A 1 -7.80 -8.22 32.11
C MET A 1 -7.24 -6.87 32.57
N ASN A 2 -6.00 -6.57 32.21
CA ASN A 2 -5.28 -5.47 32.86
C ASN A 2 -5.61 -4.14 32.14
N THR A 3 -6.65 -3.43 32.55
CA THR A 3 -7.04 -2.10 32.02
C THR A 3 -6.10 -0.99 32.47
N ASN A 4 -4.99 -1.33 33.11
CA ASN A 4 -4.07 -0.38 33.74
C ASN A 4 -3.28 0.48 32.71
N TYR A 5 -3.25 0.12 31.43
CA TYR A 5 -2.51 0.88 30.43
C TYR A 5 -3.17 2.25 30.08
N ILE A 6 -4.48 2.40 30.32
CA ILE A 6 -5.17 3.68 30.12
C ILE A 6 -4.72 4.70 31.18
N GLU A 7 -4.47 4.26 32.41
CA GLU A 7 -3.99 5.11 33.51
C GLU A 7 -2.56 5.63 33.26
N GLU A 8 -1.78 4.97 32.39
CA GLU A 8 -0.45 5.42 31.98
C GLU A 8 -0.46 6.54 30.94
N LEU A 9 -1.63 6.90 30.40
CA LEU A 9 -1.81 7.88 29.35
C LEU A 9 -2.10 9.27 29.93
N ASN A 10 -1.56 10.30 29.28
CA ASN A 10 -2.04 11.65 29.55
C ASN A 10 -3.42 11.87 28.93
N GLU A 11 -4.09 12.96 29.26
CA GLU A 11 -5.45 13.28 28.83
C GLU A 11 -5.62 13.22 27.29
N SER A 12 -4.71 13.85 26.53
CA SER A 12 -4.76 13.86 25.07
C SER A 12 -4.55 12.47 24.46
N GLN A 13 -3.65 11.68 25.04
CA GLN A 13 -3.40 10.31 24.62
C GLN A 13 -4.61 9.42 24.93
N CYS A 14 -5.21 9.57 26.12
CA CYS A 14 -6.42 8.85 26.53
C CYS A 14 -7.59 9.18 25.59
N ALA A 15 -7.82 10.45 25.27
CA ALA A 15 -8.84 10.88 24.32
C ALA A 15 -8.64 10.23 22.92
N ALA A 16 -7.40 10.19 22.42
CA ALA A 16 -7.08 9.55 21.15
C ALA A 16 -7.31 8.03 21.16
N VAL A 17 -7.04 7.36 22.28
CA VAL A 17 -7.24 5.90 22.44
C VAL A 17 -8.72 5.55 22.52
N THR A 18 -9.52 6.33 23.25
CA THR A 18 -10.93 6.01 23.52
C THR A 18 -11.91 6.48 22.44
N TYR A 19 -11.54 7.48 21.62
CA TYR A 19 -12.41 8.01 20.56
C TYR A 19 -12.67 6.98 19.47
N ASN A 20 -13.95 6.63 19.23
CA ASN A 20 -14.39 5.61 18.26
C ASN A 20 -15.51 6.09 17.31
N ASP A 21 -15.95 7.35 17.40
CA ASP A 21 -17.15 7.83 16.71
C ASP A 21 -16.92 8.22 15.25
N GLY A 22 -15.72 7.95 14.69
CA GLY A 22 -15.42 8.23 13.30
C GLY A 22 -13.92 8.40 13.00
N PRO A 23 -13.58 8.88 11.80
CA PRO A 23 -12.20 9.15 11.42
C PRO A 23 -11.54 10.16 12.37
N SER A 24 -10.32 9.88 12.79
CA SER A 24 -9.55 10.79 13.66
C SER A 24 -8.13 10.97 13.15
N LEU A 25 -7.60 12.19 13.26
CA LEU A 25 -6.23 12.54 12.95
C LEU A 25 -5.50 12.93 14.24
N VAL A 26 -4.46 12.17 14.59
CA VAL A 26 -3.62 12.46 15.75
C VAL A 26 -2.30 13.11 15.30
N ILE A 27 -2.13 14.41 15.57
CA ILE A 27 -0.91 15.15 15.27
C ILE A 27 -0.03 15.17 16.53
N ALA A 28 1.19 14.64 16.39
CA ALA A 28 2.08 14.48 17.55
C ALA A 28 3.55 14.55 17.11
N GLY A 29 4.36 15.26 17.91
CA GLY A 29 5.81 15.41 17.69
C GLY A 29 6.61 14.11 17.87
N ALA A 30 7.89 14.14 17.55
CA ALA A 30 8.80 13.03 17.85
C ALA A 30 8.87 12.82 19.39
N GLY A 31 8.87 11.57 19.82
CA GLY A 31 8.92 11.23 21.26
C GLY A 31 7.60 11.37 22.03
N SER A 32 6.53 11.91 21.43
CA SER A 32 5.21 12.10 22.08
C SER A 32 4.44 10.82 22.40
N GLY A 33 4.97 9.66 22.06
CA GLY A 33 4.29 8.38 22.31
C GLY A 33 3.28 7.94 21.24
N LYS A 34 3.32 8.45 20.00
CA LYS A 34 2.42 8.05 18.90
C LYS A 34 2.23 6.55 18.76
N THR A 35 3.33 5.78 18.78
CA THR A 35 3.27 4.32 18.69
C THR A 35 2.59 3.70 19.90
N ARG A 36 2.75 4.28 21.09
CA ARG A 36 2.07 3.85 22.32
C ARG A 36 0.56 4.05 22.19
N VAL A 37 0.13 5.24 21.75
CA VAL A 37 -1.29 5.55 21.51
C VAL A 37 -1.90 4.56 20.53
N LEU A 38 -1.24 4.29 19.40
CA LEU A 38 -1.74 3.33 18.41
C LEU A 38 -1.81 1.90 18.98
N THR A 39 -0.80 1.46 19.74
CA THR A 39 -0.79 0.14 20.38
C THR A 39 -1.93 -0.01 21.36
N TYR A 40 -2.14 1.01 22.21
CA TYR A 40 -3.19 1.00 23.21
C TYR A 40 -4.59 1.17 22.60
N LYS A 41 -4.70 1.91 21.49
CA LYS A 41 -5.94 1.97 20.70
C LYS A 41 -6.37 0.58 20.22
N ILE A 42 -5.43 -0.20 19.68
CA ILE A 42 -5.73 -1.56 19.21
C ILE A 42 -6.11 -2.45 20.39
N ALA A 43 -5.39 -2.38 21.52
CA ALA A 43 -5.74 -3.12 22.73
C ALA A 43 -7.15 -2.74 23.21
N TYR A 44 -7.44 -1.45 23.29
CA TYR A 44 -8.75 -0.93 23.68
C TYR A 44 -9.88 -1.46 22.79
N LEU A 45 -9.71 -1.45 21.46
CA LEU A 45 -10.71 -1.97 20.52
C LEU A 45 -10.97 -3.47 20.70
N LEU A 46 -9.94 -4.25 21.06
CA LEU A 46 -10.05 -5.69 21.28
C LEU A 46 -10.67 -6.06 22.62
N GLU A 47 -10.56 -5.18 23.63
CA GLU A 47 -10.98 -5.45 25.01
C GLU A 47 -12.38 -4.93 25.33
N GLN A 48 -13.02 -4.15 24.45
CA GLN A 48 -14.40 -3.69 24.67
C GLN A 48 -15.36 -4.89 24.86
N GLU A 49 -16.41 -4.73 25.62
CA GLU A 49 -17.41 -5.75 25.95
C GLU A 49 -18.08 -6.36 24.71
N ASN A 50 -18.25 -5.54 23.65
CA ASN A 50 -18.63 -5.94 22.29
C ASN A 50 -17.48 -5.66 21.32
N GLY A 51 -16.24 -5.97 21.73
CA GLY A 51 -15.03 -5.58 21.05
C GLY A 51 -14.90 -6.14 19.63
N TYR A 52 -14.10 -5.46 18.85
CA TYR A 52 -13.80 -5.89 17.49
C TYR A 52 -12.99 -7.19 17.49
N ASN A 53 -13.30 -8.07 16.58
CA ASN A 53 -12.46 -9.24 16.36
C ASN A 53 -11.10 -8.82 15.78
N PRO A 54 -10.00 -9.50 16.11
CA PRO A 54 -8.67 -9.16 15.61
C PRO A 54 -8.59 -9.06 14.08
N TRP A 55 -9.31 -9.89 13.36
CA TRP A 55 -9.35 -9.89 11.89
C TRP A 55 -10.12 -8.70 11.28
N ASN A 56 -10.89 -7.94 12.08
CA ASN A 56 -11.54 -6.70 11.66
C ASN A 56 -10.62 -5.47 11.80
N ILE A 57 -9.41 -5.63 12.33
CA ILE A 57 -8.48 -4.53 12.60
C ILE A 57 -7.31 -4.60 11.62
N LEU A 58 -7.14 -3.52 10.86
CA LEU A 58 -6.03 -3.32 9.95
C LEU A 58 -5.10 -2.21 10.48
N ALA A 59 -3.85 -2.58 10.79
CA ALA A 59 -2.83 -1.66 11.27
C ALA A 59 -1.65 -1.58 10.29
N LEU A 60 -1.47 -0.42 9.68
CA LEU A 60 -0.46 -0.19 8.66
C LEU A 60 0.68 0.69 9.17
N THR A 61 1.88 0.39 8.71
CA THR A 61 3.09 1.17 9.00
C THR A 61 4.02 1.21 7.78
N PHE A 62 5.05 2.05 7.83
CA PHE A 62 5.94 2.24 6.69
C PHE A 62 7.09 1.23 6.63
N THR A 63 7.51 0.64 7.77
CA THR A 63 8.66 -0.27 7.80
C THR A 63 8.35 -1.60 8.47
N ASN A 64 8.97 -2.66 7.98
CA ASN A 64 8.82 -4.00 8.56
C ASN A 64 9.32 -4.05 10.02
N LYS A 65 10.33 -3.25 10.37
CA LYS A 65 10.82 -3.12 11.75
C LYS A 65 9.72 -2.55 12.65
N ALA A 66 9.09 -1.43 12.25
CA ALA A 66 8.00 -0.82 13.02
C ALA A 66 6.79 -1.75 13.14
N ALA A 67 6.44 -2.49 12.08
CA ALA A 67 5.37 -3.48 12.11
C ALA A 67 5.64 -4.58 13.14
N ARG A 68 6.87 -5.10 13.18
CA ARG A 68 7.28 -6.13 14.15
C ARG A 68 7.22 -5.61 15.58
N GLU A 69 7.85 -4.47 15.85
CA GLU A 69 7.83 -3.84 17.17
C GLU A 69 6.40 -3.55 17.66
N MET A 70 5.54 -3.08 16.79
CA MET A 70 4.13 -2.82 17.10
C MET A 70 3.41 -4.12 17.45
N LYS A 71 3.58 -5.17 16.65
CA LYS A 71 2.97 -6.48 16.89
C LYS A 71 3.41 -7.08 18.23
N GLU A 72 4.70 -6.99 18.57
CA GLU A 72 5.21 -7.44 19.86
C GLU A 72 4.62 -6.66 21.04
N ARG A 73 4.49 -5.34 20.90
CA ARG A 73 3.88 -4.50 21.93
C ARG A 73 2.40 -4.84 22.15
N ILE A 74 1.64 -5.01 21.07
CA ILE A 74 0.23 -5.41 21.15
C ILE A 74 0.12 -6.81 21.78
N ALA A 75 0.95 -7.77 21.37
CA ALA A 75 0.93 -9.11 21.92
C ALA A 75 1.19 -9.15 23.44
N ARG A 76 2.00 -8.21 23.97
CA ARG A 76 2.19 -8.07 25.42
C ARG A 76 0.94 -7.59 26.16
N GLN A 77 0.08 -6.80 25.51
CA GLN A 77 -1.13 -6.25 26.09
C GLN A 77 -2.31 -7.23 26.01
N VAL A 78 -2.56 -7.77 24.81
CA VAL A 78 -3.78 -8.55 24.53
C VAL A 78 -3.56 -10.06 24.42
N GLY A 79 -2.29 -10.51 24.55
CA GLY A 79 -1.88 -11.90 24.38
C GLY A 79 -1.53 -12.26 22.92
N MET A 80 -0.62 -13.23 22.78
CA MET A 80 -0.11 -13.70 21.49
C MET A 80 -1.22 -14.26 20.58
N GLU A 81 -2.16 -14.98 21.16
CA GLU A 81 -3.28 -15.61 20.42
C GLU A 81 -4.16 -14.59 19.70
N ARG A 82 -4.50 -13.48 20.34
CA ARG A 82 -5.27 -12.41 19.72
C ARG A 82 -4.44 -11.62 18.71
N ALA A 83 -3.20 -11.29 19.08
CA ALA A 83 -2.31 -10.48 18.22
C ALA A 83 -1.96 -11.16 16.89
N ARG A 84 -1.96 -12.50 16.81
CA ARG A 84 -1.63 -13.23 15.57
C ARG A 84 -2.65 -13.02 14.45
N TYR A 85 -3.91 -12.79 14.78
CA TYR A 85 -4.99 -12.62 13.81
C TYR A 85 -5.18 -11.17 13.35
N LEU A 86 -4.44 -10.22 13.92
CA LEU A 86 -4.46 -8.82 13.45
C LEU A 86 -3.85 -8.71 12.04
N TRP A 87 -4.50 -7.95 11.20
CA TRP A 87 -3.94 -7.53 9.92
C TRP A 87 -2.93 -6.40 10.15
N MET A 88 -1.65 -6.77 10.28
CA MET A 88 -0.60 -5.83 10.63
C MET A 88 0.63 -6.01 9.77
N GLY A 89 1.11 -4.91 9.19
CA GLY A 89 2.27 -4.91 8.32
C GLY A 89 2.54 -3.56 7.66
N THR A 90 3.43 -3.58 6.69
CA THR A 90 3.59 -2.44 5.77
C THR A 90 2.46 -2.46 4.73
N PHE A 91 2.16 -1.30 4.14
CA PHE A 91 1.19 -1.19 3.05
C PHE A 91 1.40 -2.28 1.99
N HIS A 92 2.60 -2.38 1.45
CA HIS A 92 2.93 -3.35 0.41
C HIS A 92 2.75 -4.81 0.86
N SER A 93 3.14 -5.17 2.09
CA SER A 93 3.00 -6.54 2.59
C SER A 93 1.53 -6.93 2.77
N ILE A 94 0.72 -6.03 3.28
CA ILE A 94 -0.71 -6.26 3.49
C ILE A 94 -1.44 -6.29 2.15
N PHE A 95 -1.18 -5.32 1.26
CA PHE A 95 -1.81 -5.27 -0.06
C PHE A 95 -1.44 -6.47 -0.92
N SER A 96 -0.17 -6.90 -0.92
CA SER A 96 0.24 -8.14 -1.57
C SER A 96 -0.55 -9.36 -1.05
N ARG A 97 -0.78 -9.44 0.26
CA ARG A 97 -1.56 -10.53 0.87
C ARG A 97 -3.03 -10.49 0.44
N ILE A 98 -3.66 -9.31 0.43
CA ILE A 98 -5.03 -9.11 -0.03
C ILE A 98 -5.14 -9.48 -1.51
N LEU A 99 -4.24 -8.95 -2.36
CA LEU A 99 -4.25 -9.21 -3.79
C LEU A 99 -4.01 -10.67 -4.14
N ARG A 100 -3.24 -11.42 -3.35
CA ARG A 100 -3.10 -12.87 -3.54
C ARG A 100 -4.39 -13.63 -3.25
N ALA A 101 -5.15 -13.21 -2.25
CA ALA A 101 -6.44 -13.81 -1.94
C ALA A 101 -7.49 -13.48 -3.02
N GLU A 102 -7.47 -12.26 -3.55
CA GLU A 102 -8.43 -11.74 -4.52
C GLU A 102 -7.92 -11.77 -5.98
N ALA A 103 -6.82 -12.48 -6.26
CA ALA A 103 -6.11 -12.42 -7.53
C ALA A 103 -6.99 -12.70 -8.77
N GLN A 104 -7.93 -13.63 -8.66
CA GLN A 104 -8.85 -13.97 -9.74
C GLN A 104 -9.74 -12.80 -10.18
N TYR A 105 -10.13 -11.91 -9.27
CA TYR A 105 -10.99 -10.76 -9.57
C TYR A 105 -10.25 -9.62 -10.29
N ILE A 106 -8.92 -9.64 -10.23
CA ILE A 106 -8.07 -8.66 -10.92
C ILE A 106 -7.34 -9.24 -12.14
N GLY A 107 -7.68 -10.48 -12.52
CA GLY A 107 -7.12 -11.14 -13.70
C GLY A 107 -5.67 -11.63 -13.51
N PHE A 108 -5.30 -11.98 -12.29
CA PHE A 108 -4.01 -12.59 -11.93
C PHE A 108 -4.20 -13.96 -11.28
N THR A 109 -3.12 -14.70 -11.15
CA THR A 109 -3.05 -15.88 -10.27
C THR A 109 -2.55 -15.46 -8.89
N SER A 110 -2.85 -16.25 -7.86
CA SER A 110 -2.32 -16.01 -6.50
C SER A 110 -0.78 -16.08 -6.40
N GLN A 111 -0.14 -16.61 -7.43
CA GLN A 111 1.32 -16.79 -7.54
C GLN A 111 2.00 -15.66 -8.35
N PHE A 112 1.35 -14.51 -8.52
CA PHE A 112 1.96 -13.40 -9.25
C PHE A 112 3.32 -13.00 -8.64
N THR A 113 4.24 -12.61 -9.51
CA THR A 113 5.57 -12.12 -9.13
C THR A 113 5.50 -10.64 -8.78
N ILE A 114 6.31 -10.20 -7.81
CA ILE A 114 6.48 -8.77 -7.52
C ILE A 114 7.84 -8.34 -8.07
N TYR A 115 7.82 -7.46 -9.08
CA TYR A 115 9.03 -6.90 -9.67
C TYR A 115 9.61 -5.82 -8.75
N ASP A 116 10.91 -5.91 -8.54
CA ASP A 116 11.64 -4.85 -7.87
C ASP A 116 12.01 -3.71 -8.87
N THR A 117 12.76 -2.72 -8.35
CA THR A 117 13.22 -1.59 -9.18
C THR A 117 14.16 -2.02 -10.30
N ALA A 118 14.95 -3.07 -10.10
CA ALA A 118 15.89 -3.56 -11.12
C ALA A 118 15.14 -4.32 -12.22
N ASP A 119 14.19 -5.17 -11.86
CA ASP A 119 13.32 -5.90 -12.78
C ASP A 119 12.51 -4.93 -13.65
N SER A 120 11.90 -3.94 -13.03
CA SER A 120 11.10 -2.90 -13.69
C SER A 120 11.95 -2.11 -14.70
N LYS A 121 13.17 -1.69 -14.32
CA LYS A 121 14.09 -0.99 -15.24
C LYS A 121 14.57 -1.87 -16.37
N SER A 122 14.78 -3.16 -16.12
CA SER A 122 15.19 -4.12 -17.15
C SER A 122 14.10 -4.30 -18.20
N LEU A 123 12.85 -4.46 -17.76
CA LEU A 123 11.69 -4.54 -18.66
C LEU A 123 11.50 -3.25 -19.46
N LEU A 124 11.59 -2.09 -18.83
CA LEU A 124 11.49 -0.80 -19.53
C LEU A 124 12.59 -0.63 -20.57
N ARG A 125 13.84 -1.02 -20.26
CA ARG A 125 14.93 -0.98 -21.25
C ARG A 125 14.63 -1.85 -22.47
N SER A 126 14.09 -3.05 -22.27
CA SER A 126 13.68 -3.94 -23.36
C SER A 126 12.60 -3.28 -24.23
N ILE A 127 11.57 -2.71 -23.61
CA ILE A 127 10.48 -2.01 -24.32
C ILE A 127 11.00 -0.83 -25.11
N ILE A 128 11.84 0.03 -24.54
CA ILE A 128 12.42 1.19 -25.18
C ILE A 128 13.23 0.78 -26.42
N LYS A 129 14.05 -0.28 -26.29
CA LYS A 129 14.83 -0.84 -27.39
C LYS A 129 13.95 -1.43 -28.49
N GLU A 130 12.93 -2.20 -28.14
CA GLU A 130 11.96 -2.80 -29.09
C GLU A 130 11.16 -1.74 -29.86
N MET A 131 10.90 -0.59 -29.23
CA MET A 131 10.24 0.55 -29.87
C MET A 131 11.18 1.39 -30.75
N GLY A 132 12.47 1.06 -30.80
CA GLY A 132 13.46 1.82 -31.54
C GLY A 132 13.73 3.22 -30.99
N LEU A 133 13.45 3.45 -29.72
CA LEU A 133 13.61 4.74 -29.05
C LEU A 133 15.04 4.93 -28.53
N ASP A 134 15.52 6.17 -28.53
CA ASP A 134 16.86 6.52 -28.03
C ASP A 134 16.94 6.39 -26.51
N GLU A 135 17.78 5.50 -25.98
CA GLU A 135 17.97 5.26 -24.54
C GLU A 135 18.57 6.47 -23.80
N LYS A 136 19.20 7.42 -24.48
CA LYS A 136 19.70 8.64 -23.85
C LYS A 136 18.57 9.61 -23.52
N THR A 137 17.56 9.66 -24.38
CA THR A 137 16.33 10.43 -24.19
C THR A 137 15.40 9.69 -23.21
N TYR A 138 15.10 8.43 -23.49
CA TYR A 138 14.20 7.60 -22.66
C TYR A 138 14.98 6.76 -21.66
N LYS A 139 15.68 7.41 -20.72
CA LYS A 139 16.40 6.68 -19.67
C LYS A 139 15.43 5.84 -18.83
N PRO A 140 15.65 4.50 -18.68
CA PRO A 140 14.71 3.63 -17.99
C PRO A 140 14.29 4.12 -16.59
N GLY A 141 15.22 4.72 -15.82
CA GLY A 141 14.91 5.28 -14.51
C GLY A 141 14.02 6.53 -14.55
N VAL A 142 14.15 7.36 -15.60
CA VAL A 142 13.27 8.54 -15.78
C VAL A 142 11.88 8.10 -16.21
N VAL A 143 11.80 7.15 -17.14
CA VAL A 143 10.53 6.56 -17.59
C VAL A 143 9.81 5.88 -16.42
N GLN A 144 10.54 5.07 -15.62
CA GLN A 144 10.00 4.43 -14.44
C GLN A 144 9.42 5.46 -13.45
N ALA A 145 10.16 6.54 -13.17
CA ALA A 145 9.69 7.57 -12.23
C ALA A 145 8.38 8.25 -12.71
N ARG A 146 8.21 8.46 -14.04
CA ARG A 146 6.95 9.00 -14.59
C ARG A 146 5.80 8.02 -14.46
N ILE A 147 6.03 6.74 -14.78
CA ILE A 147 5.03 5.67 -14.61
C ILE A 147 4.64 5.51 -13.15
N SER A 148 5.63 5.47 -12.25
CA SER A 148 5.42 5.42 -10.80
C SER A 148 4.59 6.61 -10.31
N ASN A 149 4.91 7.82 -10.74
CA ASN A 149 4.12 9.00 -10.41
C ASN A 149 2.66 8.88 -10.88
N ALA A 150 2.41 8.39 -12.10
CA ALA A 150 1.07 8.16 -12.61
C ALA A 150 0.32 7.12 -11.75
N LYS A 151 0.94 5.98 -11.45
CA LYS A 151 0.37 4.93 -10.60
C LYS A 151 0.06 5.42 -9.19
N ASN A 152 0.93 6.21 -8.59
CA ASN A 152 0.71 6.80 -7.26
C ASN A 152 -0.45 7.81 -7.23
N HIS A 153 -0.84 8.36 -8.38
CA HIS A 153 -2.08 9.15 -8.56
C HIS A 153 -3.25 8.31 -9.07
N LEU A 154 -3.14 6.98 -9.05
CA LEU A 154 -4.16 6.03 -9.52
C LEU A 154 -4.52 6.21 -11.01
N VAL A 155 -3.58 6.73 -11.80
CA VAL A 155 -3.76 6.94 -13.24
C VAL A 155 -3.29 5.70 -13.98
N THR A 156 -4.24 4.98 -14.57
CA THR A 156 -3.98 3.81 -15.44
C THR A 156 -3.40 4.26 -16.79
N PRO A 157 -2.83 3.35 -17.61
CA PRO A 157 -2.36 3.69 -18.96
C PRO A 157 -3.41 4.39 -19.82
N THR A 158 -4.66 3.92 -19.76
CA THR A 158 -5.78 4.55 -20.49
C THR A 158 -6.06 5.96 -19.99
N GLY A 159 -6.07 6.15 -18.66
CA GLY A 159 -6.22 7.48 -18.07
C GLY A 159 -5.07 8.42 -18.42
N TYR A 160 -3.84 7.90 -18.44
CA TYR A 160 -2.67 8.66 -18.83
C TYR A 160 -2.73 9.10 -20.30
N ALA A 161 -3.12 8.20 -21.21
CA ALA A 161 -3.28 8.50 -22.62
C ALA A 161 -4.35 9.55 -22.91
N ALA A 162 -5.39 9.63 -22.09
CA ALA A 162 -6.45 10.63 -22.20
C ALA A 162 -6.12 11.96 -21.49
N ASN A 163 -5.04 12.01 -20.71
CA ASN A 163 -4.66 13.21 -19.95
C ASN A 163 -3.85 14.17 -20.80
N LYS A 164 -4.48 15.32 -21.16
CA LYS A 164 -3.87 16.36 -21.96
C LYS A 164 -2.65 17.00 -21.28
N GLU A 165 -2.71 17.23 -19.99
CA GLU A 165 -1.63 17.84 -19.20
C GLU A 165 -0.39 16.93 -19.14
N ALA A 166 -0.59 15.61 -18.98
CA ALA A 166 0.48 14.62 -19.06
C ALA A 166 1.12 14.62 -20.44
N TYR A 167 0.32 14.66 -21.50
CA TYR A 167 0.83 14.73 -22.88
C TYR A 167 1.65 15.99 -23.14
N GLU A 168 1.15 17.17 -22.75
CA GLU A 168 1.88 18.44 -22.89
C GLU A 168 3.19 18.42 -22.10
N GLY A 169 3.19 17.85 -20.89
CA GLY A 169 4.40 17.67 -20.08
C GLY A 169 5.42 16.71 -20.72
N ASP A 170 4.96 15.64 -21.36
CA ASP A 170 5.83 14.70 -22.08
C ASP A 170 6.42 15.31 -23.35
N MET A 171 5.63 16.09 -24.07
CA MET A 171 6.10 16.85 -25.23
C MET A 171 7.16 17.90 -24.85
N ALA A 172 6.91 18.66 -23.79
CA ALA A 172 7.87 19.65 -23.28
C ALA A 172 9.19 19.00 -22.82
N ALA A 173 9.12 17.78 -22.28
CA ALA A 173 10.29 16.99 -21.89
C ALA A 173 10.96 16.27 -23.09
N LYS A 174 10.46 16.43 -24.30
CA LYS A 174 10.91 15.71 -25.51
C LYS A 174 10.79 14.18 -25.39
N MET A 175 9.77 13.71 -24.69
CA MET A 175 9.52 12.29 -24.43
C MET A 175 8.06 11.90 -24.81
N PRO A 176 7.57 12.18 -26.03
CA PRO A 176 6.16 11.96 -26.40
C PRO A 176 5.70 10.50 -26.33
N ALA A 177 6.63 9.53 -26.36
CA ALA A 177 6.31 8.11 -26.34
C ALA A 177 6.04 7.53 -24.94
N ILE A 178 6.05 8.33 -23.88
CA ILE A 178 5.83 7.83 -22.49
C ILE A 178 4.50 7.06 -22.37
N ARG A 179 3.41 7.57 -22.92
CA ARG A 179 2.10 6.91 -22.90
C ARG A 179 2.13 5.51 -23.54
N ASP A 180 2.85 5.37 -24.66
CA ASP A 180 2.94 4.10 -25.39
C ASP A 180 3.86 3.11 -24.63
N ILE A 181 4.94 3.63 -24.03
CA ILE A 181 5.82 2.84 -23.15
C ILE A 181 5.03 2.36 -21.93
N TYR A 182 4.23 3.23 -21.28
CA TYR A 182 3.44 2.87 -20.13
C TYR A 182 2.42 1.77 -20.43
N THR A 183 1.71 1.90 -21.56
CA THR A 183 0.77 0.88 -22.03
C THR A 183 1.47 -0.48 -22.24
N ARG A 184 2.59 -0.48 -22.97
CA ARG A 184 3.36 -1.72 -23.19
C ARG A 184 3.93 -2.31 -21.91
N TYR A 185 4.40 -1.46 -20.98
CA TYR A 185 4.92 -1.92 -19.68
C TYR A 185 3.83 -2.59 -18.87
N TRP A 186 2.64 -1.98 -18.79
CA TRP A 186 1.47 -2.54 -18.12
C TRP A 186 1.06 -3.90 -18.69
N ASP A 187 0.95 -3.98 -20.03
CA ASP A 187 0.56 -5.22 -20.72
C ASP A 187 1.59 -6.34 -20.53
N ARG A 188 2.88 -6.02 -20.59
CA ARG A 188 3.97 -6.97 -20.37
C ARG A 188 4.00 -7.49 -18.92
N CYS A 189 3.79 -6.63 -17.95
CA CYS A 189 3.65 -7.05 -16.55
C CYS A 189 2.47 -8.02 -16.40
N ARG A 190 1.31 -7.70 -16.96
CA ARG A 190 0.14 -8.59 -16.93
C ARG A 190 0.39 -9.92 -17.62
N GLN A 191 0.97 -9.93 -18.80
CA GLN A 191 1.33 -11.14 -19.55
C GLN A 191 2.31 -12.04 -18.78
N ALA A 192 3.23 -11.43 -18.06
CA ALA A 192 4.20 -12.13 -17.22
C ALA A 192 3.62 -12.58 -15.86
N GLY A 193 2.36 -12.26 -15.57
CA GLY A 193 1.80 -12.49 -14.23
C GLY A 193 2.57 -11.74 -13.13
N ALA A 194 3.04 -10.54 -13.43
CA ALA A 194 3.86 -9.74 -12.52
C ALA A 194 3.22 -8.38 -12.21
N MET A 195 3.52 -7.87 -11.03
CA MET A 195 3.19 -6.51 -10.57
C MET A 195 4.45 -5.84 -10.05
N ASP A 196 4.62 -4.54 -10.26
CA ASP A 196 5.60 -3.78 -9.50
C ASP A 196 5.02 -3.28 -8.15
N PHE A 197 5.83 -2.58 -7.36
CA PHE A 197 5.37 -2.09 -6.05
C PHE A 197 4.21 -1.10 -6.15
N ASP A 198 4.19 -0.24 -7.19
CA ASP A 198 3.13 0.73 -7.39
C ASP A 198 1.83 0.04 -7.85
N ASP A 199 1.93 -1.06 -8.59
CA ASP A 199 0.78 -1.87 -8.99
C ASP A 199 0.02 -2.44 -7.79
N LEU A 200 0.71 -2.78 -6.71
CA LEU A 200 0.05 -3.27 -5.49
C LEU A 200 -0.95 -2.24 -4.94
N LEU A 201 -0.65 -0.94 -5.06
CA LEU A 201 -1.55 0.14 -4.66
C LEU A 201 -2.71 0.28 -5.65
N VAL A 202 -2.40 0.33 -6.95
CA VAL A 202 -3.41 0.50 -8.01
C VAL A 202 -4.40 -0.66 -8.03
N TYR A 203 -3.93 -1.89 -8.02
CA TYR A 203 -4.78 -3.07 -8.04
C TYR A 203 -5.53 -3.31 -6.73
N THR A 204 -5.08 -2.76 -5.61
CA THR A 204 -5.86 -2.77 -4.37
C THR A 204 -7.00 -1.75 -4.44
N TYR A 205 -6.75 -0.57 -5.02
CA TYR A 205 -7.77 0.47 -5.18
C TYR A 205 -8.91 0.04 -6.13
N ILE A 206 -8.59 -0.60 -7.25
CA ILE A 206 -9.59 -1.01 -8.26
C ILE A 206 -10.69 -1.89 -7.65
N PRO A 207 -10.40 -3.03 -6.97
CA PRO A 207 -11.44 -3.82 -6.34
C PRO A 207 -12.20 -3.10 -5.24
N VAL A 208 -11.51 -2.30 -4.41
CA VAL A 208 -12.17 -1.51 -3.35
C VAL A 208 -13.21 -0.55 -3.91
N SER A 209 -12.95 0.01 -5.09
CA SER A 209 -13.87 0.97 -5.74
C SER A 209 -15.09 0.30 -6.38
N TYR A 210 -15.01 -0.98 -6.74
CA TYR A 210 -16.04 -1.71 -7.49
C TYR A 210 -16.69 -2.87 -6.73
N THR A 211 -16.09 -3.34 -5.65
CA THR A 211 -16.58 -4.48 -4.87
C THR A 211 -16.42 -4.24 -3.38
N HIS A 212 -17.30 -4.82 -2.58
CA HIS A 212 -17.12 -4.90 -1.14
C HIS A 212 -16.00 -5.91 -0.84
N LEU A 213 -14.75 -5.43 -0.75
CA LEU A 213 -13.64 -6.22 -0.25
C LEU A 213 -13.91 -6.57 1.22
N THR A 214 -14.24 -7.81 1.48
CA THR A 214 -14.15 -8.37 2.82
C THR A 214 -12.73 -8.85 3.03
N LEU A 215 -12.09 -8.42 4.14
CA LEU A 215 -10.79 -8.98 4.53
C LEU A 215 -10.95 -10.49 4.69
N PRO A 216 -10.09 -11.32 4.08
CA PRO A 216 -10.16 -12.77 4.26
C PRO A 216 -10.01 -13.12 5.75
N THR A 217 -10.93 -13.89 6.27
CA THR A 217 -10.97 -14.38 7.65
C THR A 217 -9.87 -15.40 7.93
#